data_c929de792c7ed6ec9ef973f56301b672
#
_entry.id   c929de792c7ed6ec9ef973f56301b672
#
_cell.length_a   1.000
_cell.length_b   1.000
_cell.length_c   1.000
_cell.angle_alpha   90.00
_cell.angle_beta   90.00
_cell.angle_gamma   90.00
#
_symmetry.space_group_name_H-M   'P 1'
#
loop_
_entity.id
_entity.type
_entity.pdbx_description
1 polymer ?
#
loop_
_entity_poly.entity_id
_entity_poly.type
_entity_poly.pdbx_seq_one_letter_code
_entity_poly.pdbx_strand_id
1 'polypeptide(L)'
;GQAVARRAAAFGMRLLYTSPHARPEVEEALGAQRVPLEQLLEASDVVSLHCPLTPQTRGLINEAALRRMKPRALLVNVARGPVVVTEALVRALQEGWIGGAALDVTDPEPLPPDHPLYQFPNCLIAPHIGSATWGTRRRMAEMACANLLAGLEGRPLPYAVQGTNL
;
A
#
# COMPACT_ATOMS: atom_id res chain seq x y z
N GLY A 1 5.51 -3.22 3.78
CA GLY A 1 5.81 -2.05 4.63
C GLY A 1 7.25 -2.06 5.14
N GLN A 2 7.70 -3.10 5.84
CA GLN A 2 9.06 -3.13 6.44
C GLN A 2 10.19 -2.93 5.41
N ALA A 3 10.07 -3.49 4.21
CA ALA A 3 11.08 -3.31 3.15
C ALA A 3 11.18 -1.84 2.68
N VAL A 4 10.06 -1.13 2.65
CA VAL A 4 10.02 0.31 2.37
C VAL A 4 10.60 1.09 3.54
N ALA A 5 10.20 0.75 4.78
CA ALA A 5 10.72 1.41 5.98
C ALA A 5 12.26 1.35 6.07
N ARG A 6 12.88 0.18 5.83
CA ARG A 6 14.35 0.06 5.80
C ARG A 6 15.01 0.98 4.77
N ARG A 7 14.40 1.14 3.59
CA ARG A 7 14.90 2.01 2.54
C ARG A 7 14.72 3.48 2.89
N ALA A 8 13.57 3.85 3.44
CA ALA A 8 13.31 5.22 3.88
C ALA A 8 14.26 5.63 5.02
N ALA A 9 14.55 4.73 5.98
CA ALA A 9 15.55 4.97 7.00
C ALA A 9 16.95 5.25 6.42
N ALA A 10 17.34 4.54 5.35
CA ALA A 10 18.62 4.77 4.67
C ALA A 10 18.72 6.13 3.99
N PHE A 11 17.57 6.77 3.68
CA PHE A 11 17.49 8.15 3.21
C PHE A 11 17.41 9.18 4.35
N GLY A 12 17.57 8.76 5.61
CA GLY A 12 17.49 9.64 6.78
C GLY A 12 16.06 10.12 7.11
N MET A 13 15.03 9.45 6.59
CA MET A 13 13.64 9.80 6.86
C MET A 13 13.24 9.36 8.29
N ARG A 14 12.52 10.22 9.00
CA ARG A 14 11.85 9.83 10.25
C ARG A 14 10.66 8.93 9.91
N LEU A 15 10.54 7.80 10.62
CA LEU A 15 9.54 6.79 10.35
C LEU A 15 8.43 6.81 11.40
N LEU A 16 7.21 7.05 10.95
CA LEU A 16 5.98 6.82 11.71
C LEU A 16 5.23 5.64 11.09
N TYR A 17 4.55 4.84 11.91
CA TYR A 17 3.69 3.80 11.39
C TYR A 17 2.42 3.65 12.25
N THR A 18 1.35 3.18 11.60
CA THR A 18 0.14 2.70 12.26
C THR A 18 -0.12 1.25 11.87
N SER A 19 -0.50 0.45 12.84
CA SER A 19 -0.78 -0.98 12.68
C SER A 19 -1.59 -1.46 13.88
N PRO A 20 -2.47 -2.49 13.73
CA PRO A 20 -3.18 -3.09 14.86
C PRO A 20 -2.22 -3.56 15.97
N HIS A 21 -1.06 -4.10 15.58
CA HIS A 21 -0.04 -4.60 16.51
C HIS A 21 1.24 -3.79 16.43
N ALA A 22 1.93 -3.62 17.56
CA ALA A 22 3.27 -3.06 17.62
C ALA A 22 4.26 -3.94 16.85
N ARG A 23 5.33 -3.32 16.37
CA ARG A 23 6.43 -3.97 15.62
C ARG A 23 7.77 -3.64 16.28
N PRO A 24 8.04 -4.23 17.48
CA PRO A 24 9.23 -3.89 18.26
C PRO A 24 10.53 -4.02 17.44
N GLU A 25 10.60 -5.03 16.59
CA GLU A 25 11.75 -5.28 15.71
C GLU A 25 12.01 -4.14 14.69
N VAL A 26 10.96 -3.41 14.30
CA VAL A 26 11.07 -2.26 13.40
C VAL A 26 11.34 -0.98 14.18
N GLU A 27 10.74 -0.86 15.35
CA GLU A 27 10.98 0.26 16.29
C GLU A 27 12.44 0.29 16.73
N GLU A 28 12.97 -0.84 17.18
CA GLU A 28 14.35 -0.96 17.64
C GLU A 28 15.37 -0.80 16.49
N ALA A 29 15.16 -1.49 15.36
CA ALA A 29 16.13 -1.49 14.28
C ALA A 29 16.15 -0.20 13.44
N LEU A 30 15.03 0.52 13.35
CA LEU A 30 14.86 1.66 12.44
C LEU A 30 14.45 2.96 13.14
N GLY A 31 14.26 2.95 14.46
CA GLY A 31 13.75 4.10 15.19
C GLY A 31 12.32 4.49 14.81
N ALA A 32 11.54 3.56 14.23
CA ALA A 32 10.18 3.82 13.82
C ALA A 32 9.26 4.00 15.05
N GLN A 33 8.30 4.92 14.97
CA GLN A 33 7.38 5.20 16.07
C GLN A 33 5.97 4.80 15.68
N ARG A 34 5.31 3.99 16.52
CA ARG A 34 3.89 3.67 16.37
C ARG A 34 3.05 4.83 16.87
N VAL A 35 2.14 5.31 16.01
CA VAL A 35 1.24 6.43 16.32
C VAL A 35 -0.18 6.13 15.82
N PRO A 36 -1.23 6.79 16.35
CA PRO A 36 -2.57 6.78 15.77
C PRO A 36 -2.56 7.26 14.31
N LEU A 37 -3.53 6.81 13.50
CA LEU A 37 -3.61 7.16 12.09
C LEU A 37 -3.68 8.68 11.88
N GLU A 38 -4.47 9.36 12.68
CA GLU A 38 -4.66 10.81 12.58
C GLU A 38 -3.34 11.56 12.76
N GLN A 39 -2.58 11.19 13.78
CA GLN A 39 -1.27 11.78 14.04
C GLN A 39 -0.27 11.47 12.92
N LEU A 40 -0.32 10.26 12.35
CA LEU A 40 0.51 9.88 11.20
C LEU A 40 0.20 10.79 10.01
N LEU A 41 -1.08 10.96 9.67
CA LEU A 41 -1.51 11.79 8.54
C LEU A 41 -1.07 13.25 8.70
N GLU A 42 -1.24 13.82 9.89
CA GLU A 42 -0.89 15.22 10.19
C GLU A 42 0.64 15.47 10.18
N ALA A 43 1.42 14.48 10.60
CA ALA A 43 2.86 14.64 10.77
C ALA A 43 3.69 14.25 9.52
N SER A 44 3.13 13.46 8.60
CA SER A 44 3.89 12.87 7.50
C SER A 44 3.98 13.76 6.26
N ASP A 45 5.15 13.73 5.61
CA ASP A 45 5.37 14.32 4.29
C ASP A 45 5.09 13.29 3.18
N VAL A 46 5.20 12.00 3.48
CA VAL A 46 4.83 10.89 2.60
C VAL A 46 4.05 9.86 3.40
N VAL A 47 2.86 9.50 2.93
CA VAL A 47 2.01 8.44 3.48
C VAL A 47 1.99 7.28 2.51
N SER A 48 2.50 6.11 2.92
CA SER A 48 2.57 4.91 2.07
C SER A 48 1.74 3.78 2.66
N LEU A 49 0.82 3.24 1.84
CA LEU A 49 -0.14 2.22 2.24
C LEU A 49 0.39 0.81 1.97
N HIS A 50 0.42 -0.03 3.01
CA HIS A 50 0.92 -1.42 2.96
C HIS A 50 -0.01 -2.39 3.70
N CYS A 51 -1.21 -1.97 4.06
CA CYS A 51 -2.18 -2.80 4.76
C CYS A 51 -2.90 -3.76 3.78
N PRO A 52 -3.37 -4.93 4.25
CA PRO A 52 -4.29 -5.75 3.47
C PRO A 52 -5.64 -5.04 3.31
N LEU A 53 -6.40 -5.39 2.27
CA LEU A 53 -7.80 -4.97 2.16
C LEU A 53 -8.66 -5.84 3.06
N THR A 54 -9.28 -5.20 4.03
CA THR A 54 -10.24 -5.81 4.98
C THR A 54 -11.45 -4.88 5.13
N PRO A 55 -12.54 -5.31 5.79
CA PRO A 55 -13.63 -4.39 6.13
C PRO A 55 -13.17 -3.13 6.88
N GLN A 56 -12.13 -3.23 7.71
CA GLN A 56 -11.60 -2.12 8.51
C GLN A 56 -10.67 -1.18 7.71
N THR A 57 -10.06 -1.66 6.64
CA THR A 57 -9.13 -0.86 5.81
C THR A 57 -9.76 -0.38 4.51
N ARG A 58 -10.95 -0.86 4.14
CA ARG A 58 -11.70 -0.33 3.01
C ARG A 58 -12.10 1.12 3.29
N GLY A 59 -11.74 2.02 2.38
CA GLY A 59 -11.98 3.45 2.53
C GLY A 59 -11.25 4.09 3.72
N LEU A 60 -10.15 3.48 4.18
CA LEU A 60 -9.33 4.01 5.27
C LEU A 60 -8.86 5.43 4.97
N ILE A 61 -8.47 5.68 3.73
CA ILE A 61 -8.09 7.01 3.23
C ILE A 61 -9.30 7.61 2.51
N ASN A 62 -10.18 8.20 3.29
CA ASN A 62 -11.37 8.94 2.86
C ASN A 62 -11.09 10.45 2.84
N GLU A 63 -12.12 11.27 2.59
CA GLU A 63 -12.00 12.73 2.57
C GLU A 63 -11.44 13.29 3.89
N ALA A 64 -11.94 12.82 5.03
CA ALA A 64 -11.49 13.29 6.34
C ALA A 64 -9.99 12.97 6.56
N ALA A 65 -9.53 11.80 6.11
CA ALA A 65 -8.14 11.41 6.17
C ALA A 65 -7.26 12.29 5.25
N LEU A 66 -7.70 12.52 4.00
CA LEU A 66 -6.97 13.35 3.04
C LEU A 66 -6.86 14.81 3.50
N ARG A 67 -7.91 15.36 4.10
CA ARG A 67 -7.91 16.74 4.67
C ARG A 67 -6.98 16.89 5.89
N ARG A 68 -6.63 15.78 6.57
CA ARG A 68 -5.66 15.82 7.68
C ARG A 68 -4.20 15.80 7.19
N MET A 69 -3.95 15.38 5.97
CA MET A 69 -2.61 15.36 5.42
C MET A 69 -2.06 16.78 5.21
N LYS A 70 -0.75 16.91 5.24
CA LYS A 70 -0.12 18.20 4.92
C LYS A 70 -0.41 18.59 3.46
N PRO A 71 -0.55 19.89 3.12
CA PRO A 71 -0.86 20.34 1.77
C PRO A 71 0.20 19.94 0.71
N ARG A 72 1.41 19.62 1.14
CA ARG A 72 2.50 19.16 0.26
C ARG A 72 2.80 17.66 0.39
N ALA A 73 2.04 16.95 1.20
CA ALA A 73 2.25 15.52 1.40
C ALA A 73 1.92 14.70 0.16
N LEU A 74 2.62 13.58 0.01
CA LEU A 74 2.39 12.61 -1.05
C LEU A 74 1.68 11.37 -0.49
N LEU A 75 0.65 10.91 -1.18
CA LEU A 75 -0.01 9.63 -0.90
C LEU A 75 0.51 8.56 -1.86
N VAL A 76 0.99 7.44 -1.33
CA VAL A 76 1.46 6.29 -2.13
C VAL A 76 0.59 5.07 -1.83
N ASN A 77 -0.09 4.52 -2.84
CA ASN A 77 -0.87 3.29 -2.68
C ASN A 77 -0.25 2.14 -3.49
N VAL A 78 0.40 1.23 -2.77
CA VAL A 78 0.92 -0.05 -3.28
C VAL A 78 0.27 -1.24 -2.58
N ALA A 79 -0.87 -1.01 -1.94
CA ALA A 79 -1.64 -2.02 -1.21
C ALA A 79 -2.78 -2.57 -2.07
N ARG A 80 -3.96 -1.95 -1.99
CA ARG A 80 -5.14 -2.26 -2.81
C ARG A 80 -5.92 -0.97 -3.08
N GLY A 81 -6.52 -0.84 -4.27
CA GLY A 81 -7.29 0.33 -4.70
C GLY A 81 -8.31 0.78 -3.66
N PRO A 82 -9.24 -0.10 -3.24
CA PRO A 82 -10.32 0.26 -2.32
C PRO A 82 -9.90 0.68 -0.90
N VAL A 83 -8.62 0.70 -0.57
CA VAL A 83 -8.12 1.32 0.68
C VAL A 83 -8.26 2.85 0.63
N VAL A 84 -8.24 3.41 -0.56
CA VAL A 84 -8.45 4.84 -0.84
C VAL A 84 -9.82 5.04 -1.48
N VAL A 85 -10.59 6.02 -1.01
CA VAL A 85 -11.83 6.43 -1.66
C VAL A 85 -11.48 7.27 -2.88
N THR A 86 -11.68 6.71 -4.08
CA THR A 86 -11.21 7.29 -5.35
C THR A 86 -11.77 8.70 -5.59
N GLU A 87 -13.06 8.92 -5.34
CA GLU A 87 -13.72 10.21 -5.52
C GLU A 87 -13.16 11.28 -4.54
N ALA A 88 -12.81 10.86 -3.33
CA ALA A 88 -12.18 11.75 -2.36
C ALA A 88 -10.76 12.13 -2.80
N LEU A 89 -10.01 11.19 -3.37
CA LEU A 89 -8.67 11.45 -3.90
C LEU A 89 -8.72 12.41 -5.11
N VAL A 90 -9.68 12.23 -6.02
CA VAL A 90 -9.91 13.16 -7.15
C VAL A 90 -10.13 14.57 -6.63
N ARG A 91 -11.01 14.76 -5.64
CA ARG A 91 -11.26 16.07 -5.02
C ARG A 91 -10.02 16.62 -4.32
N ALA A 92 -9.29 15.78 -3.60
CA ALA A 92 -8.09 16.18 -2.87
C ALA A 92 -7.00 16.73 -3.80
N LEU A 93 -6.81 16.11 -4.97
CA LEU A 93 -5.88 16.57 -5.99
C LEU A 93 -6.38 17.84 -6.69
N GLN A 94 -7.66 17.90 -7.02
CA GLN A 94 -8.29 19.05 -7.67
C GLN A 94 -8.26 20.31 -6.81
N GLU A 95 -8.54 20.16 -5.52
CA GLU A 95 -8.60 21.28 -4.56
C GLU A 95 -7.25 21.52 -3.85
N GLY A 96 -6.23 20.70 -4.13
CA GLY A 96 -4.88 20.88 -3.58
C GLY A 96 -4.77 20.57 -2.09
N TRP A 97 -5.58 19.63 -1.56
CA TRP A 97 -5.48 19.22 -0.16
C TRP A 97 -4.17 18.48 0.13
N ILE A 98 -3.61 17.80 -0.88
CA ILE A 98 -2.33 17.10 -0.82
C ILE A 98 -1.46 17.48 -2.01
N GLY A 99 -0.15 17.26 -1.90
CA GLY A 99 0.82 17.61 -2.95
C GLY A 99 0.77 16.68 -4.16
N GLY A 100 0.33 15.44 -4.01
CA GLY A 100 0.24 14.49 -5.11
C GLY A 100 -0.05 13.06 -4.65
N ALA A 101 -0.21 12.15 -5.62
CA ALA A 101 -0.42 10.74 -5.37
C ALA A 101 0.41 9.86 -6.32
N ALA A 102 0.80 8.66 -5.85
CA ALA A 102 1.40 7.61 -6.66
C ALA A 102 0.66 6.29 -6.39
N LEU A 103 0.07 5.71 -7.42
CA LEU A 103 -0.85 4.58 -7.33
C LEU A 103 -0.34 3.42 -8.21
N ASP A 104 -0.01 2.29 -7.61
CA ASP A 104 0.20 1.02 -8.34
C ASP A 104 -1.09 0.20 -8.41
N VAL A 105 -2.12 0.61 -7.67
CA VAL A 105 -3.43 -0.03 -7.57
C VAL A 105 -4.53 1.03 -7.54
N THR A 106 -5.67 0.73 -8.16
CA THR A 106 -6.81 1.67 -8.31
C THR A 106 -8.14 0.99 -7.99
N ASP A 107 -9.21 1.79 -7.88
CA ASP A 107 -10.58 1.31 -7.76
C ASP A 107 -11.49 2.22 -8.62
N PRO A 108 -12.09 1.71 -9.72
CA PRO A 108 -11.92 0.35 -10.27
C PRO A 108 -10.51 0.08 -10.80
N GLU A 109 -10.19 -1.21 -11.01
CA GLU A 109 -8.92 -1.63 -11.60
C GLU A 109 -9.19 -2.57 -12.80
N PRO A 110 -8.76 -2.20 -14.05
CA PRO A 110 -8.12 -0.93 -14.40
C PRO A 110 -9.08 0.27 -14.33
N LEU A 111 -8.52 1.48 -14.20
CA LEU A 111 -9.31 2.71 -14.33
C LEU A 111 -9.82 2.86 -15.77
N PRO A 112 -11.07 3.37 -15.97
CA PRO A 112 -11.56 3.78 -17.28
C PRO A 112 -10.61 4.79 -17.96
N PRO A 113 -10.45 4.74 -19.30
CA PRO A 113 -9.49 5.60 -19.99
C PRO A 113 -9.74 7.11 -19.85
N ASP A 114 -10.97 7.50 -19.57
CA ASP A 114 -11.42 8.89 -19.36
C ASP A 114 -11.43 9.31 -17.89
N HIS A 115 -10.90 8.47 -16.99
CA HIS A 115 -10.97 8.73 -15.55
C HIS A 115 -10.19 10.00 -15.17
N PRO A 116 -10.76 10.90 -14.30
CA PRO A 116 -10.15 12.18 -13.93
C PRO A 116 -8.73 12.09 -13.37
N LEU A 117 -8.38 11.00 -12.69
CA LEU A 117 -7.01 10.82 -12.13
C LEU A 117 -5.92 10.91 -13.18
N TYR A 118 -6.19 10.59 -14.45
CA TYR A 118 -5.20 10.73 -15.55
C TYR A 118 -4.92 12.19 -15.96
N GLN A 119 -5.78 13.13 -15.54
CA GLN A 119 -5.63 14.54 -15.89
C GLN A 119 -4.74 15.31 -14.90
N PHE A 120 -4.43 14.74 -13.74
CA PHE A 120 -3.63 15.42 -12.72
C PHE A 120 -2.13 15.20 -12.96
N PRO A 121 -1.34 16.28 -13.21
CA PRO A 121 0.10 16.17 -13.44
C PRO A 121 0.87 15.69 -12.19
N ASN A 122 0.27 15.79 -11.01
CA ASN A 122 0.79 15.34 -9.73
C ASN A 122 0.20 13.98 -9.27
N CYS A 123 -0.41 13.21 -10.20
CA CYS A 123 -0.86 11.85 -9.97
C CYS A 123 -0.14 10.87 -10.89
N LEU A 124 0.74 10.04 -10.33
CA LEU A 124 1.39 8.95 -11.06
C LEU A 124 0.56 7.67 -10.91
N ILE A 125 0.23 7.02 -12.03
CA ILE A 125 -0.48 5.73 -12.01
C ILE A 125 0.38 4.70 -12.72
N ALA A 126 0.68 3.59 -12.03
CA ALA A 126 1.34 2.42 -12.56
C ALA A 126 0.33 1.26 -12.68
N PRO A 127 0.48 0.34 -13.67
CA PRO A 127 -0.52 -0.68 -13.96
C PRO A 127 -0.32 -1.95 -13.14
N HIS A 128 -0.29 -1.86 -11.80
CA HIS A 128 -0.14 -2.96 -10.86
C HIS A 128 1.13 -3.80 -11.13
N ILE A 129 2.27 -3.11 -11.16
CA ILE A 129 3.55 -3.68 -11.55
C ILE A 129 4.54 -3.88 -10.41
N GLY A 130 4.14 -3.72 -9.16
CA GLY A 130 5.02 -3.88 -7.99
C GLY A 130 5.75 -5.22 -7.92
N SER A 131 5.17 -6.29 -8.51
CA SER A 131 5.79 -7.62 -8.64
C SER A 131 6.28 -7.95 -10.05
N ALA A 132 6.30 -7.03 -11.00
CA ALA A 132 6.50 -7.30 -12.42
C ALA A 132 7.98 -7.38 -12.84
N THR A 133 8.86 -7.86 -11.98
CA THR A 133 10.23 -8.24 -12.38
C THR A 133 10.27 -9.70 -12.80
N TRP A 134 11.16 -10.05 -13.73
CA TRP A 134 11.34 -11.42 -14.18
C TRP A 134 11.58 -12.39 -13.02
N GLY A 135 12.46 -12.05 -12.08
CA GLY A 135 12.77 -12.88 -10.91
C GLY A 135 11.55 -13.10 -10.01
N THR A 136 10.78 -12.04 -9.72
CA THR A 136 9.59 -12.15 -8.88
C THR A 136 8.49 -12.97 -9.57
N ARG A 137 8.19 -12.70 -10.84
CA ARG A 137 7.17 -13.44 -11.60
C ARG A 137 7.51 -14.92 -11.73
N ARG A 138 8.78 -15.23 -12.04
CA ARG A 138 9.27 -16.60 -12.05
C ARG A 138 9.08 -17.28 -10.70
N ARG A 139 9.49 -16.63 -9.61
CA ARG A 139 9.33 -17.18 -8.26
C ARG A 139 7.87 -17.44 -7.89
N MET A 140 6.96 -16.53 -8.25
CA MET A 140 5.52 -16.73 -8.04
C MET A 140 5.02 -17.97 -8.78
N ALA A 141 5.42 -18.17 -10.04
CA ALA A 141 5.06 -19.35 -10.82
C ALA A 141 5.64 -20.64 -10.22
N GLU A 142 6.91 -20.64 -9.82
CA GLU A 142 7.55 -21.79 -9.16
C GLU A 142 6.82 -22.19 -7.86
N MET A 143 6.44 -21.23 -7.04
CA MET A 143 5.69 -21.48 -5.80
C MET A 143 4.30 -22.06 -6.08
N ALA A 144 3.59 -21.52 -7.07
CA ALA A 144 2.27 -22.02 -7.47
C ALA A 144 2.35 -23.44 -8.00
N CYS A 145 3.32 -23.74 -8.88
CA CYS A 145 3.55 -25.09 -9.42
C CYS A 145 3.91 -26.08 -8.29
N ALA A 146 4.78 -25.68 -7.35
CA ALA A 146 5.16 -26.54 -6.24
C ALA A 146 3.95 -26.91 -5.34
N ASN A 147 3.07 -25.93 -5.06
CA ASN A 147 1.83 -26.21 -4.33
C ASN A 147 0.91 -27.13 -5.11
N LEU A 148 0.72 -26.88 -6.41
CA LEU A 148 -0.14 -27.72 -7.26
C LEU A 148 0.35 -29.17 -7.29
N LEU A 149 1.64 -29.41 -7.54
CA LEU A 149 2.23 -30.75 -7.57
C LEU A 149 2.11 -31.44 -6.22
N ALA A 150 2.41 -30.75 -5.13
CA ALA A 150 2.27 -31.32 -3.79
C ALA A 150 0.81 -31.72 -3.50
N GLY A 151 -0.17 -30.87 -3.86
CA GLY A 151 -1.58 -31.16 -3.70
C GLY A 151 -2.06 -32.37 -4.51
N LEU A 152 -1.62 -32.48 -5.77
CA LEU A 152 -1.93 -33.65 -6.63
C LEU A 152 -1.35 -34.96 -6.09
N GLU A 153 -0.23 -34.91 -5.40
CA GLU A 153 0.44 -36.04 -4.76
C GLU A 153 -0.05 -36.31 -3.33
N GLY A 154 -1.03 -35.56 -2.83
CA GLY A 154 -1.52 -35.68 -1.45
C GLY A 154 -0.51 -35.26 -0.39
N ARG A 155 0.52 -34.49 -0.74
CA ARG A 155 1.54 -33.97 0.17
C ARG A 155 1.17 -32.60 0.72
N PRO A 156 1.65 -32.21 1.93
CA PRO A 156 1.46 -30.85 2.45
C PRO A 156 1.98 -29.79 1.47
N LEU A 157 1.23 -28.70 1.33
CA LEU A 157 1.59 -27.60 0.44
C LEU A 157 2.80 -26.83 1.01
N PRO A 158 3.93 -26.73 0.29
CA PRO A 158 5.15 -26.06 0.77
C PRO A 158 4.98 -24.56 0.99
N TYR A 159 4.00 -23.93 0.33
CA TYR A 159 3.69 -22.50 0.42
C TYR A 159 2.22 -22.27 0.73
N ALA A 160 1.67 -23.02 1.68
CA ALA A 160 0.30 -22.81 2.13
C ALA A 160 0.12 -21.43 2.78
N VAL A 161 -1.02 -20.79 2.51
CA VAL A 161 -1.44 -19.61 3.27
C VAL A 161 -1.89 -20.05 4.66
N GLN A 162 -1.34 -19.43 5.71
CA GLN A 162 -1.71 -19.76 7.08
C GLN A 162 -3.22 -19.54 7.30
N GLY A 163 -3.88 -20.51 7.90
CA GLY A 163 -5.33 -20.48 8.19
C GLY A 163 -6.22 -21.10 7.10
N THR A 164 -5.68 -21.61 6.01
CA THR A 164 -6.42 -22.49 5.10
C THR A 164 -6.24 -23.96 5.54
N ASN A 165 -7.21 -24.49 6.29
CA ASN A 165 -7.36 -25.93 6.41
C ASN A 165 -7.98 -26.43 5.09
N LEU A 166 -7.17 -27.00 4.22
CA LEU A 166 -7.61 -27.84 3.11
C LEU A 166 -7.68 -29.28 3.60
#